data_153812cf32f04a8c9fbd4eecd19e73eb
#
_entry.id   153812cf32f04a8c9fbd4eecd19e73eb
#
_cell.length_a   1.000
_cell.length_b   1.000
_cell.length_c   1.000
_cell.angle_alpha   90.00
_cell.angle_beta   90.00
_cell.angle_gamma   90.00
#
_symmetry.space_group_name_H-M   'P 1'
#
loop_
_entity.id
_entity.type
_entity.pdbx_description
1 polymer ?
#
loop_
_entity_poly.entity_id
_entity_poly.type
_entity_poly.pdbx_seq_one_letter_code
_entity_poly.pdbx_strand_id
1 'polypeptide(L)'
;MEYTQEIKGKIHSVESFGSVDGPGVRYIVFLQGCHMRCKYCHNPETWAMEGGEELTAKEVFDKAYRYRNYWKKNGGITVSGGEALLQIDFVIALFKLAKEKGVHTTLDTSGNPFTREEPFFSKFNELMKVTDLFMLDIKQIDDEKHKKLTGWTNSNILDLAQYLSDNGKAMWIRHVLVPGITTDDADLEKLXXXXXXXXXXXXXX
;
A
#
# COMPACT_ATOMS: atom_id res chain seq x y z
N MET A 1 -13.41 16.38 6.04
CA MET A 1 -13.36 16.39 4.58
C MET A 1 -14.33 15.37 4.01
N GLU A 2 -15.01 15.73 2.94
CA GLU A 2 -15.93 14.81 2.29
C GLU A 2 -15.21 14.09 1.16
N TYR A 3 -15.26 12.76 1.17
CA TYR A 3 -14.57 11.95 0.17
C TYR A 3 -15.55 11.59 -0.94
N THR A 4 -15.68 12.48 -1.88
CA THR A 4 -16.63 12.29 -2.98
C THR A 4 -16.04 11.44 -4.10
N GLN A 5 -16.92 10.84 -4.89
CA GLN A 5 -16.51 10.03 -6.02
C GLN A 5 -15.81 10.84 -7.11
N GLU A 6 -15.87 12.17 -7.04
CA GLU A 6 -15.24 13.05 -8.02
C GLU A 6 -13.78 13.40 -7.69
N ILE A 7 -13.27 12.95 -6.55
CA ILE A 7 -11.87 13.19 -6.20
C ILE A 7 -10.98 12.49 -7.24
N LYS A 8 -9.98 13.20 -7.74
CA LYS A 8 -9.10 12.70 -8.79
C LYS A 8 -7.80 12.14 -8.24
N GLY A 9 -7.29 11.13 -8.93
CA GLY A 9 -5.98 10.57 -8.66
C GLY A 9 -5.16 10.53 -9.94
N LYS A 10 -3.84 10.51 -9.76
CA LYS A 10 -2.92 10.36 -10.88
C LYS A 10 -2.56 8.88 -10.98
N ILE A 11 -2.98 8.25 -12.06
CA ILE A 11 -2.85 6.81 -12.27
C ILE A 11 -1.72 6.54 -13.25
N HIS A 12 -0.74 5.75 -12.82
CA HIS A 12 0.35 5.35 -13.70
C HIS A 12 -0.12 4.25 -14.66
N SER A 13 -0.72 3.21 -14.12
CA SER A 13 -1.13 2.05 -14.93
C SER A 13 -2.10 1.19 -14.12
N VAL A 14 -2.67 0.18 -14.77
CA VAL A 14 -3.52 -0.80 -14.11
C VAL A 14 -3.15 -2.20 -14.56
N GLU A 15 -3.48 -3.18 -13.71
CA GLU A 15 -3.33 -4.60 -14.00
C GLU A 15 -4.67 -5.27 -13.71
N SER A 16 -5.33 -5.81 -14.74
CA SER A 16 -6.69 -6.31 -14.58
C SER A 16 -6.78 -7.67 -13.89
N PHE A 17 -5.72 -8.46 -13.93
CA PHE A 17 -5.73 -9.83 -13.42
C PHE A 17 -4.54 -10.12 -12.53
N GLY A 18 -4.25 -9.21 -11.60
CA GLY A 18 -3.14 -9.39 -10.67
C GLY A 18 -3.38 -10.55 -9.72
N SER A 19 -2.34 -11.28 -9.39
CA SER A 19 -2.46 -12.44 -8.50
C SER A 19 -1.44 -12.45 -7.36
N VAL A 20 -0.60 -11.42 -7.26
CA VAL A 20 0.43 -11.37 -6.21
C VAL A 20 0.31 -10.16 -5.29
N ASP A 21 -0.66 -9.30 -5.53
CA ASP A 21 -0.83 -8.07 -4.74
C ASP A 21 -2.11 -8.14 -3.91
N GLY A 22 -2.22 -9.18 -3.12
CA GLY A 22 -3.36 -9.42 -2.26
C GLY A 22 -4.04 -10.73 -2.59
N PRO A 23 -5.07 -11.09 -1.84
CA PRO A 23 -5.73 -12.38 -2.03
C PRO A 23 -6.57 -12.43 -3.30
N GLY A 24 -6.56 -13.58 -3.95
CA GLY A 24 -7.38 -13.83 -5.13
C GLY A 24 -6.91 -13.08 -6.36
N VAL A 25 -7.76 -13.03 -7.36
CA VAL A 25 -7.51 -12.25 -8.58
C VAL A 25 -7.97 -10.82 -8.32
N ARG A 26 -7.12 -9.86 -8.65
CA ARG A 26 -7.39 -8.48 -8.28
C ARG A 26 -7.20 -7.51 -9.44
N TYR A 27 -7.98 -6.44 -9.40
CA TYR A 27 -7.75 -5.29 -10.27
C TYR A 27 -6.80 -4.36 -9.50
N ILE A 28 -5.63 -4.12 -10.05
CA ILE A 28 -4.59 -3.35 -9.36
C ILE A 28 -4.44 -1.99 -10.01
N VAL A 29 -4.51 -0.94 -9.20
CA VAL A 29 -4.34 0.44 -9.65
C VAL A 29 -2.98 0.91 -9.15
N PHE A 30 -2.07 1.23 -10.07
CA PHE A 30 -0.74 1.74 -9.74
C PHE A 30 -0.74 3.25 -9.83
N LEU A 31 -0.58 3.92 -8.70
CA LEU A 31 -0.59 5.39 -8.66
C LEU A 31 0.77 5.98 -8.99
N GLN A 32 0.76 7.19 -9.48
CA GLN A 32 1.98 7.94 -9.82
C GLN A 32 2.51 8.66 -8.57
N GLY A 33 3.82 8.67 -8.39
CA GLY A 33 4.50 9.44 -7.34
C GLY A 33 5.06 8.60 -6.21
N CYS A 34 6.32 8.83 -5.86
CA CYS A 34 6.96 8.18 -4.72
C CYS A 34 8.15 9.01 -4.28
N HIS A 35 8.29 9.24 -2.96
CA HIS A 35 9.44 9.96 -2.40
C HIS A 35 10.65 9.06 -2.22
N MET A 36 10.45 7.76 -2.04
CA MET A 36 11.57 6.85 -1.85
C MET A 36 12.32 6.64 -3.16
N ARG A 37 13.59 6.28 -3.03
CA ARG A 37 14.45 6.02 -4.18
C ARG A 37 15.15 4.69 -3.99
N CYS A 38 14.33 3.64 -3.82
CA CYS A 38 14.84 2.30 -3.55
C CYS A 38 15.72 1.82 -4.70
N LYS A 39 16.91 1.34 -4.35
CA LYS A 39 17.87 0.89 -5.36
C LYS A 39 17.38 -0.29 -6.19
N TYR A 40 16.40 -1.04 -5.67
CA TYR A 40 15.84 -2.18 -6.41
C TYR A 40 14.38 -1.96 -6.83
N CYS A 41 13.97 -0.71 -7.01
CA CYS A 41 12.58 -0.43 -7.38
C CYS A 41 12.20 -1.08 -8.71
N HIS A 42 11.06 -1.78 -8.73
CA HIS A 42 10.56 -2.40 -9.95
C HIS A 42 9.89 -1.40 -10.90
N ASN A 43 9.43 -0.27 -10.36
CA ASN A 43 8.67 0.70 -11.15
C ASN A 43 9.24 2.12 -10.97
N PRO A 44 10.51 2.37 -11.34
CA PRO A 44 11.08 3.70 -11.14
C PRO A 44 10.37 4.79 -11.92
N GLU A 45 9.66 4.44 -12.97
CA GLU A 45 8.86 5.40 -13.73
C GLU A 45 7.72 6.00 -12.91
N THR A 46 7.35 5.37 -11.78
CA THR A 46 6.33 5.92 -10.90
C THR A 46 6.87 6.95 -9.91
N TRP A 47 8.19 7.17 -9.88
CA TRP A 47 8.81 8.09 -8.91
C TRP A 47 8.36 9.54 -9.10
N ALA A 48 8.15 9.96 -10.35
CA ALA A 48 7.81 11.35 -10.62
C ALA A 48 6.51 11.73 -9.95
N MET A 49 6.48 12.89 -9.32
CA MET A 49 5.27 13.38 -8.66
C MET A 49 4.26 13.92 -9.67
N GLU A 50 4.71 14.13 -10.89
CA GLU A 50 3.87 14.58 -11.99
C GLU A 50 3.75 13.48 -13.04
N GLY A 51 2.73 13.57 -13.87
CA GLY A 51 2.48 12.56 -14.89
C GLY A 51 1.35 11.63 -14.51
N GLY A 52 1.21 10.59 -15.30
CA GLY A 52 0.10 9.67 -15.12
C GLY A 52 -1.19 10.24 -15.73
N GLU A 53 -2.21 9.43 -15.75
CA GLU A 53 -3.53 9.82 -16.23
C GLU A 53 -4.39 10.27 -15.06
N GLU A 54 -4.99 11.44 -15.16
CA GLU A 54 -5.83 11.97 -14.08
C GLU A 54 -7.26 11.45 -14.25
N LEU A 55 -7.73 10.68 -13.29
CA LEU A 55 -9.07 10.07 -13.33
C LEU A 55 -9.74 10.25 -11.97
N THR A 56 -11.08 10.38 -11.99
CA THR A 56 -11.83 10.44 -10.75
C THR A 56 -11.94 9.05 -10.11
N ALA A 57 -12.22 9.03 -8.81
CA ALA A 57 -12.43 7.76 -8.11
C ALA A 57 -13.55 6.95 -8.77
N LYS A 58 -14.63 7.63 -9.21
CA LYS A 58 -15.72 6.94 -9.89
C LYS A 58 -15.27 6.32 -11.21
N GLU A 59 -14.49 7.07 -11.99
CA GLU A 59 -13.99 6.53 -13.27
C GLU A 59 -13.15 5.28 -13.05
N VAL A 60 -12.25 5.33 -12.06
CA VAL A 60 -11.41 4.19 -11.76
C VAL A 60 -12.25 3.02 -11.25
N PHE A 61 -13.19 3.28 -10.33
CA PHE A 61 -14.02 2.22 -9.80
C PHE A 61 -14.87 1.57 -10.90
N ASP A 62 -15.46 2.36 -11.79
CA ASP A 62 -16.30 1.80 -12.86
C ASP A 62 -15.48 0.89 -13.78
N LYS A 63 -14.23 1.28 -14.09
CA LYS A 63 -13.35 0.45 -14.90
C LYS A 63 -13.02 -0.86 -14.17
N ALA A 64 -12.69 -0.78 -12.88
CA ALA A 64 -12.36 -1.96 -12.10
C ALA A 64 -13.55 -2.90 -11.98
N TYR A 65 -14.73 -2.35 -11.75
CA TYR A 65 -15.93 -3.14 -11.46
C TYR A 65 -16.37 -3.98 -12.66
N ARG A 66 -15.92 -3.64 -13.86
CA ARG A 66 -16.17 -4.48 -15.04
C ARG A 66 -15.59 -5.87 -14.88
N TYR A 67 -14.55 -6.02 -14.05
CA TYR A 67 -13.83 -7.27 -13.85
C TYR A 67 -14.32 -8.06 -12.64
N ARG A 68 -15.40 -7.63 -11.99
CA ARG A 68 -15.87 -8.22 -10.73
C ARG A 68 -16.12 -9.73 -10.79
N ASN A 69 -16.52 -10.23 -11.95
CA ASN A 69 -16.81 -11.66 -12.09
C ASN A 69 -15.57 -12.54 -11.96
N TYR A 70 -14.38 -11.96 -12.15
CA TYR A 70 -13.12 -12.68 -12.01
C TYR A 70 -12.60 -12.69 -10.57
N TRP A 71 -13.18 -11.89 -9.71
CA TRP A 71 -12.68 -11.75 -8.33
C TRP A 71 -13.06 -12.91 -7.43
N LYS A 72 -14.12 -13.59 -7.71
CA LYS A 72 -14.64 -14.70 -6.90
C LYS A 72 -14.82 -14.26 -5.45
N LYS A 73 -14.54 -15.18 -4.50
CA LYS A 73 -14.72 -14.87 -3.08
C LYS A 73 -13.58 -14.03 -2.49
N ASN A 74 -12.38 -14.22 -3.03
CA ASN A 74 -11.18 -13.64 -2.39
C ASN A 74 -10.62 -12.42 -3.10
N GLY A 75 -11.03 -12.16 -4.32
CA GLY A 75 -10.48 -11.05 -5.10
C GLY A 75 -11.11 -9.72 -4.80
N GLY A 76 -10.63 -8.69 -5.48
CA GLY A 76 -11.13 -7.34 -5.29
C GLY A 76 -10.23 -6.32 -5.95
N ILE A 77 -10.09 -5.17 -5.29
CA ILE A 77 -9.29 -4.06 -5.80
C ILE A 77 -8.09 -3.84 -4.89
N THR A 78 -6.92 -3.65 -5.51
CA THR A 78 -5.68 -3.28 -4.81
C THR A 78 -5.21 -1.93 -5.35
N VAL A 79 -4.82 -1.02 -4.46
CA VAL A 79 -4.12 0.20 -4.84
C VAL A 79 -2.66 0.04 -4.42
N SER A 80 -1.78 0.30 -5.38
CA SER A 80 -0.33 0.17 -5.21
C SER A 80 0.32 1.33 -5.97
N GLY A 81 1.52 1.14 -6.51
CA GLY A 81 2.13 2.12 -7.39
C GLY A 81 3.52 2.51 -6.98
N GLY A 82 3.80 3.80 -7.07
CA GLY A 82 4.90 4.43 -6.41
C GLY A 82 4.64 4.37 -4.92
N GLU A 83 3.89 5.33 -4.37
CA GLU A 83 3.46 5.27 -2.97
C GLU A 83 2.01 5.75 -2.85
N ALA A 84 1.12 4.82 -2.57
CA ALA A 84 -0.32 5.09 -2.54
C ALA A 84 -0.74 6.12 -1.49
N LEU A 85 -0.06 6.16 -0.33
CA LEU A 85 -0.44 7.10 0.73
C LEU A 85 -0.22 8.56 0.35
N LEU A 86 0.58 8.84 -0.68
CA LEU A 86 0.73 10.21 -1.16
C LEU A 86 -0.55 10.75 -1.80
N GLN A 87 -1.45 9.86 -2.20
CA GLN A 87 -2.74 10.24 -2.77
C GLN A 87 -3.89 9.70 -1.91
N ILE A 88 -3.75 9.87 -0.59
CA ILE A 88 -4.65 9.22 0.36
C ILE A 88 -6.11 9.60 0.16
N ASP A 89 -6.39 10.85 -0.23
CA ASP A 89 -7.78 11.28 -0.43
C ASP A 89 -8.44 10.49 -1.56
N PHE A 90 -7.69 10.27 -2.65
CA PHE A 90 -8.20 9.48 -3.76
C PHE A 90 -8.43 8.02 -3.35
N VAL A 91 -7.49 7.45 -2.60
CA VAL A 91 -7.62 6.06 -2.16
C VAL A 91 -8.86 5.89 -1.28
N ILE A 92 -9.08 6.83 -0.35
CA ILE A 92 -10.27 6.77 0.50
C ILE A 92 -11.53 6.81 -0.34
N ALA A 93 -11.59 7.74 -1.30
CA ALA A 93 -12.78 7.87 -2.15
C ALA A 93 -13.03 6.59 -2.96
N LEU A 94 -11.97 6.03 -3.53
CA LEU A 94 -12.09 4.79 -4.31
C LEU A 94 -12.55 3.63 -3.43
N PHE A 95 -11.95 3.48 -2.25
CA PHE A 95 -12.29 2.38 -1.36
C PHE A 95 -13.71 2.51 -0.78
N LYS A 96 -14.19 3.75 -0.57
CA LYS A 96 -15.58 3.94 -0.15
C LYS A 96 -16.54 3.40 -1.21
N LEU A 97 -16.27 3.68 -2.48
CA LEU A 97 -17.10 3.14 -3.57
C LEU A 97 -17.06 1.61 -3.56
N ALA A 98 -15.87 1.04 -3.37
CA ALA A 98 -15.71 -0.41 -3.33
C ALA A 98 -16.52 -1.02 -2.18
N LYS A 99 -16.46 -0.41 -0.99
CA LYS A 99 -17.19 -0.94 0.17
C LYS A 99 -18.70 -0.86 -0.04
N GLU A 100 -19.19 0.16 -0.73
CA GLU A 100 -20.63 0.27 -1.04
C GLU A 100 -21.12 -0.92 -1.88
N LYS A 101 -20.24 -1.51 -2.66
CA LYS A 101 -20.56 -2.66 -3.51
C LYS A 101 -20.06 -3.98 -2.93
N GLY A 102 -19.57 -3.97 -1.69
CA GLY A 102 -19.09 -5.18 -1.05
C GLY A 102 -17.79 -5.73 -1.64
N VAL A 103 -16.98 -4.88 -2.27
CA VAL A 103 -15.73 -5.29 -2.93
C VAL A 103 -14.59 -5.22 -1.93
N HIS A 104 -13.78 -6.29 -1.86
CA HIS A 104 -12.61 -6.35 -0.97
C HIS A 104 -11.56 -5.33 -1.41
N THR A 105 -10.98 -4.61 -0.44
CA THR A 105 -9.98 -3.58 -0.70
C THR A 105 -8.65 -3.90 -0.04
N THR A 106 -7.57 -3.76 -0.81
CA THR A 106 -6.19 -3.95 -0.32
C THR A 106 -5.37 -2.72 -0.64
N LEU A 107 -4.61 -2.24 0.34
CA LEU A 107 -3.67 -1.15 0.14
C LEU A 107 -2.25 -1.68 0.24
N ASP A 108 -1.45 -1.48 -0.81
CA ASP A 108 -0.04 -1.84 -0.84
C ASP A 108 0.75 -0.56 -0.63
N THR A 109 1.54 -0.49 0.45
CA THR A 109 2.26 0.72 0.80
C THR A 109 3.59 0.39 1.45
N SER A 110 4.56 1.30 1.23
CA SER A 110 5.82 1.25 2.00
C SER A 110 5.65 1.84 3.39
N GLY A 111 4.56 2.58 3.62
CA GLY A 111 4.34 3.27 4.88
C GLY A 111 5.12 4.57 5.05
N ASN A 112 5.94 4.93 4.09
CA ASN A 112 6.84 6.09 4.21
C ASN A 112 6.10 7.40 4.59
N PRO A 113 4.93 7.73 4.00
CA PRO A 113 4.25 8.96 4.36
C PRO A 113 3.52 8.94 5.71
N PHE A 114 3.42 7.78 6.36
CA PHE A 114 2.64 7.70 7.60
C PHE A 114 3.17 8.65 8.68
N THR A 115 2.25 9.36 9.31
CA THR A 115 2.56 10.22 10.44
C THR A 115 1.31 10.33 11.32
N ARG A 116 1.52 10.55 12.61
CA ARG A 116 0.39 10.80 13.52
C ARG A 116 0.01 12.27 13.59
N GLU A 117 0.64 13.10 12.76
CA GLU A 117 0.33 14.52 12.69
C GLU A 117 -0.88 14.77 11.79
N GLU A 118 -1.65 15.79 12.16
CA GLU A 118 -2.81 16.18 11.34
C GLU A 118 -2.37 17.07 10.18
N PRO A 119 -3.07 17.03 9.06
CA PRO A 119 -4.37 16.36 8.84
C PRO A 119 -4.25 14.90 8.41
N PHE A 120 -3.04 14.40 8.18
CA PHE A 120 -2.85 13.04 7.66
C PHE A 120 -3.46 11.97 8.59
N PHE A 121 -3.24 12.10 9.89
CA PHE A 121 -3.65 11.03 10.82
C PHE A 121 -5.16 10.80 10.80
N SER A 122 -5.96 11.88 10.78
CA SER A 122 -7.41 11.73 10.67
C SER A 122 -7.81 11.08 9.36
N LYS A 123 -7.14 11.45 8.27
CA LYS A 123 -7.40 10.82 6.97
C LYS A 123 -7.04 9.34 7.00
N PHE A 124 -5.91 9.00 7.62
CA PHE A 124 -5.49 7.61 7.70
C PHE A 124 -6.51 6.77 8.47
N ASN A 125 -7.09 7.34 9.53
CA ASN A 125 -8.12 6.64 10.28
C ASN A 125 -9.37 6.41 9.43
N GLU A 126 -9.72 7.35 8.56
CA GLU A 126 -10.81 7.14 7.60
C GLU A 126 -10.45 6.05 6.60
N LEU A 127 -9.21 6.03 6.13
CA LEU A 127 -8.75 4.99 5.21
C LEU A 127 -8.85 3.60 5.85
N MET A 128 -8.48 3.47 7.13
CA MET A 128 -8.55 2.19 7.82
C MET A 128 -9.98 1.61 7.81
N LYS A 129 -10.99 2.47 7.91
CA LYS A 129 -12.38 2.01 7.94
C LYS A 129 -12.81 1.34 6.63
N VAL A 130 -12.17 1.69 5.54
CA VAL A 130 -12.55 1.20 4.22
C VAL A 130 -11.50 0.31 3.57
N THR A 131 -10.48 -0.09 4.33
CA THR A 131 -9.42 -0.98 3.85
C THR A 131 -9.52 -2.32 4.56
N ASP A 132 -9.67 -3.39 3.80
CA ASP A 132 -9.76 -4.74 4.38
C ASP A 132 -8.40 -5.34 4.68
N LEU A 133 -7.38 -5.01 3.88
CA LEU A 133 -6.04 -5.59 4.05
C LEU A 133 -4.99 -4.55 3.71
N PHE A 134 -4.01 -4.41 4.59
CA PHE A 134 -2.81 -3.61 4.32
C PHE A 134 -1.67 -4.54 3.98
N MET A 135 -1.00 -4.29 2.85
CA MET A 135 0.25 -4.96 2.51
C MET A 135 1.34 -3.95 2.76
N LEU A 136 2.11 -4.17 3.81
CA LEU A 136 3.15 -3.24 4.22
C LEU A 136 4.51 -3.78 3.81
N ASP A 137 5.20 -3.02 2.96
CA ASP A 137 6.49 -3.42 2.42
C ASP A 137 7.60 -2.84 3.30
N ILE A 138 8.20 -3.68 4.15
CA ILE A 138 9.32 -3.27 4.98
C ILE A 138 10.60 -3.50 4.18
N LYS A 139 11.15 -2.42 3.63
CA LYS A 139 12.30 -2.51 2.73
C LYS A 139 13.56 -2.97 3.42
N GLN A 140 13.76 -2.54 4.67
CA GLN A 140 14.93 -2.93 5.47
C GLN A 140 14.62 -2.60 6.93
N ILE A 141 14.84 -3.57 7.83
CA ILE A 141 14.49 -3.40 9.23
C ILE A 141 15.52 -2.55 9.98
N ASP A 142 16.78 -2.56 9.55
CA ASP A 142 17.82 -1.72 10.14
C ASP A 142 17.73 -0.32 9.59
N ASP A 143 17.61 0.68 10.48
CA ASP A 143 17.34 2.06 10.05
C ASP A 143 18.47 2.66 9.20
N GLU A 144 19.73 2.41 9.57
CA GLU A 144 20.84 2.95 8.82
C GLU A 144 20.93 2.34 7.42
N LYS A 145 20.72 1.02 7.34
CA LYS A 145 20.67 0.34 6.05
C LYS A 145 19.47 0.81 5.24
N HIS A 146 18.35 1.08 5.91
CA HIS A 146 17.14 1.57 5.25
C HIS A 146 17.41 2.94 4.61
N LYS A 147 18.08 3.84 5.35
CA LYS A 147 18.42 5.15 4.80
C LYS A 147 19.33 5.04 3.58
N LYS A 148 20.30 4.11 3.61
CA LYS A 148 21.19 3.89 2.47
C LYS A 148 20.45 3.32 1.26
N LEU A 149 19.42 2.51 1.51
CA LEU A 149 18.68 1.85 0.45
C LEU A 149 17.64 2.76 -0.19
N THR A 150 16.92 3.54 0.63
CA THR A 150 15.73 4.27 0.18
C THR A 150 15.87 5.78 0.26
N GLY A 151 16.81 6.27 1.03
CA GLY A 151 16.96 7.69 1.33
C GLY A 151 16.18 8.18 2.55
N TRP A 152 15.46 7.28 3.25
CA TRP A 152 14.57 7.66 4.34
C TRP A 152 14.73 6.74 5.55
N THR A 153 14.40 7.27 6.74
CA THR A 153 14.29 6.46 7.96
C THR A 153 13.12 5.49 7.86
N ASN A 154 13.19 4.39 8.61
CA ASN A 154 12.07 3.44 8.68
C ASN A 154 11.22 3.61 9.94
N SER A 155 11.49 4.61 10.77
CA SER A 155 10.81 4.73 12.05
C SER A 155 9.28 4.90 11.91
N ASN A 156 8.85 5.70 10.94
CA ASN A 156 7.43 5.91 10.71
C ASN A 156 6.77 4.65 10.10
N ILE A 157 7.53 3.87 9.35
CA ILE A 157 7.01 2.62 8.78
C ILE A 157 6.75 1.60 9.89
N LEU A 158 7.68 1.50 10.83
CA LEU A 158 7.51 0.59 11.98
C LEU A 158 6.38 1.09 12.89
N ASP A 159 6.24 2.41 13.03
CA ASP A 159 5.12 2.97 13.79
C ASP A 159 3.79 2.62 13.13
N LEU A 160 3.73 2.66 11.80
CA LEU A 160 2.52 2.26 11.09
C LEU A 160 2.19 0.79 11.34
N ALA A 161 3.19 -0.09 11.28
CA ALA A 161 2.96 -1.50 11.54
C ALA A 161 2.36 -1.71 12.93
N GLN A 162 2.90 -1.01 13.93
CA GLN A 162 2.40 -1.09 15.28
C GLN A 162 0.97 -0.54 15.38
N TYR A 163 0.71 0.58 14.72
CA TYR A 163 -0.62 1.18 14.76
C TYR A 163 -1.68 0.29 14.13
N LEU A 164 -1.37 -0.34 13.01
CA LEU A 164 -2.30 -1.28 12.37
C LEU A 164 -2.55 -2.48 13.27
N SER A 165 -1.49 -3.02 13.89
CA SER A 165 -1.61 -4.13 14.82
C SER A 165 -2.47 -3.76 16.02
N ASP A 166 -2.21 -2.59 16.61
CA ASP A 166 -2.97 -2.11 17.78
C ASP A 166 -4.46 -1.95 17.47
N ASN A 167 -4.79 -1.66 16.22
CA ASN A 167 -6.18 -1.47 15.79
C ASN A 167 -6.79 -2.74 15.19
N GLY A 168 -6.08 -3.85 15.26
CA GLY A 168 -6.61 -5.13 14.79
C GLY A 168 -6.83 -5.23 13.30
N LYS A 169 -6.09 -4.44 12.52
CA LYS A 169 -6.24 -4.46 11.07
C LYS A 169 -5.46 -5.62 10.45
N ALA A 170 -6.08 -6.29 9.48
CA ALA A 170 -5.40 -7.35 8.73
C ALA A 170 -4.22 -6.76 7.99
N MET A 171 -3.07 -7.39 8.12
CA MET A 171 -1.83 -6.88 7.56
C MET A 171 -0.95 -8.02 7.08
N TRP A 172 -0.46 -7.89 5.84
CA TRP A 172 0.59 -8.76 5.32
C TRP A 172 1.87 -7.94 5.28
N ILE A 173 2.95 -8.50 5.81
CA ILE A 173 4.27 -7.87 5.71
C ILE A 173 5.00 -8.47 4.52
N ARG A 174 5.47 -7.61 3.63
CA ARG A 174 6.30 -8.02 2.49
C ARG A 174 7.72 -7.54 2.69
N HIS A 175 8.66 -8.34 2.21
CA HIS A 175 10.07 -7.99 2.25
C HIS A 175 10.75 -8.59 1.01
N VAL A 176 11.32 -7.74 0.18
CA VAL A 176 11.99 -8.20 -1.03
C VAL A 176 13.39 -8.68 -0.69
N LEU A 177 13.70 -9.92 -1.06
CA LEU A 177 15.03 -10.50 -0.80
C LEU A 177 15.96 -10.18 -1.97
N VAL A 178 16.91 -9.29 -1.73
CA VAL A 178 17.92 -8.92 -2.72
C VAL A 178 19.27 -9.38 -2.20
N PRO A 179 19.90 -10.37 -2.83
CA PRO A 179 21.16 -10.92 -2.33
C PRO A 179 22.21 -9.82 -2.10
N GLY A 180 22.84 -9.86 -0.93
CA GLY A 180 23.87 -8.91 -0.55
C GLY A 180 23.35 -7.57 -0.10
N ILE A 181 22.04 -7.32 -0.17
CA ILE A 181 21.45 -6.04 0.23
C ILE A 181 20.45 -6.24 1.37
N THR A 182 19.49 -7.16 1.20
CA THR A 182 18.44 -7.35 2.20
C THR A 182 18.41 -8.78 2.77
N THR A 183 19.44 -9.57 2.54
CA THR A 183 19.46 -10.97 2.95
C THR A 183 20.39 -11.26 4.13
N ASP A 184 20.79 -10.24 4.88
CA ASP A 184 21.60 -10.43 6.10
C ASP A 184 20.77 -11.19 7.14
N ASP A 185 21.31 -12.28 7.67
CA ASP A 185 20.58 -13.14 8.61
C ASP A 185 20.13 -12.42 9.88
N ALA A 186 21.00 -11.55 10.40
CA ALA A 186 20.64 -10.80 11.63
C ALA A 186 19.47 -9.85 11.36
N ASP A 187 19.45 -9.23 10.18
CA ASP A 187 18.36 -8.35 9.82
C ASP A 187 17.05 -9.15 9.62
N LEU A 188 17.15 -10.31 9.00
CA LEU A 188 15.96 -11.14 8.78
C LEU A 188 15.40 -11.63 10.11
N GLU A 189 16.25 -11.98 11.07
CA GLU A 189 15.82 -12.35 12.42
C GLU A 189 15.12 -11.18 13.10
N LYS A 190 15.67 -10.01 12.96
CA LYS A 190 15.09 -8.79 13.55
C LYS A 190 13.71 -8.50 12.93
N LEU A 191 13.64 -8.71 11.67
CA LEU A 191 12.35 -8.57 10.98
C LEU A 191 11.30 -9.54 11.48
N UNK A 192 11.74 -10.59 11.66
CA UNK A 192 10.87 -11.64 12.13
C UNK A 192 10.43 -11.38 13.53
N UNK A 193 11.20 -10.65 14.23
CA UNK A 193 10.81 -10.30 15.54
C UNK A 193 9.80 -9.18 15.52
N UNK A 194 9.85 -8.32 14.51
CA UNK A 194 8.93 -7.32 14.29
C UNK A 194 7.61 -7.84 13.82
N UNK A 195 7.57 -8.79 13.15
CA UNK A 195 6.41 -9.45 12.67
C UNK A 195 5.66 -10.18 13.76
N UNK A 196 6.40 -10.77 14.53
CA UNK A 196 5.82 -11.50 15.60
C UNK A 196 5.25 -10.58 16.70
N UNK A 197 5.81 -9.46 16.80
CA UNK A 197 5.37 -8.49 17.73
C UNK A 197 4.13 -7.75 17.24
N UNK A 198 3.97 -7.71 16.04
CA UNK A 198 2.90 -7.05 15.40
C UNK A 198 1.71 -7.94 15.24
N UNK A 199 1.73 -9.13 15.55
CA UNK A 199 0.67 -10.05 15.53
C UNK A 199 -0.11 -10.07 14.27
N UNK A 200 0.58 -9.75 13.48
CA UNK A 200 0.00 -9.68 12.19
C UNK A 200 0.03 -10.99 11.52
N UNK A 201 -0.77 -11.12 10.72
CA UNK A 201 -0.74 -12.29 9.94
C UNK A 201 0.34 -12.09 8.95
N UNK A 202 1.19 -12.61 9.13
CA UNK A 202 2.31 -12.49 8.32
C UNK A 202 2.26 -13.39 7.17
N UNK A 203 2.36 -12.88 6.24
CA UNK A 203 2.60 -13.56 5.02
C UNK A 203 3.89 -13.07 4.51
N UNK A 204 4.63 -13.70 4.33
CA UNK A 204 5.92 -13.40 3.84
C UNK A 204 5.99 -13.67 2.42
N UNK A 205 6.36 -12.97 2.02
CA UNK A 205 6.66 -13.04 0.63
C UNK A 205 7.90 -12.53 0.22
#